data_c4e5f39cb7cbc5a17ca8d8be0b63ca42
#
_entry.id   c4e5f39cb7cbc5a17ca8d8be0b63ca42
#
_cell.length_a   1.000
_cell.length_b   1.000
_cell.length_c   1.000
_cell.angle_alpha   90.00
_cell.angle_beta   90.00
_cell.angle_gamma   90.00
#
_symmetry.space_group_name_H-M   'P 1'
#
loop_
_entity.id
_entity.type
_entity.pdbx_description
1 polymer ?
#
loop_
_entity_poly.entity_id
_entity_poly.type
_entity_poly.pdbx_seq_one_letter_code
_entity_poly.pdbx_strand_id
1 'polypeptide(L)'
;MAQHLGFPRGVATLGNDIYVVDNGDWVADKGRLLRLRGHQPPEVLLDRLDRPNAILLTPDKRLLIGLAGRIISVDPEAANPAASVRDVVVNLPITGRHPLPAMALAPDGTLYINVGSASDNCDQDLGKPSRPAVCPETQETPPRGAVLSAKLGTGEPLDAVRLPVFARGLRNSMALAVGENGQVIDAVNARDAINAIDPRLSDEELPHDTLDYLVAGADYGWPYCFDNDRPSPEYAQYDCSKKAVPARLLPPHAAPLGMLIYHGHALPGQQRHLIIGYHGYRNLGHRVVSLALDEKLRPRGEPQDLVWGWSSAPGDHPMGAPVSLVEMQDGSLLVTEDRNGTLLRIAPSKP
;
A
#
# COMPACT_ATOMS: atom_id res chain seq x y z
N MET A 1 -5.14 21.11 3.94
CA MET A 1 -4.89 20.67 5.32
C MET A 1 -3.47 21.05 5.75
N ALA A 2 -2.44 20.44 5.18
CA ALA A 2 -1.05 20.77 5.47
C ALA A 2 -0.22 20.74 4.18
N GLN A 3 0.89 21.49 4.18
CA GLN A 3 1.84 21.64 3.08
C GLN A 3 3.27 21.56 3.63
N HIS A 4 4.24 21.35 2.77
CA HIS A 4 5.66 21.30 3.13
C HIS A 4 6.00 20.20 4.15
N LEU A 5 5.32 19.05 4.03
CA LEU A 5 5.53 17.88 4.90
C LEU A 5 6.79 17.08 4.54
N GLY A 6 7.49 17.43 3.48
CA GLY A 6 8.57 16.61 2.92
C GLY A 6 8.00 15.55 1.98
N PHE A 7 8.09 14.27 2.37
CA PHE A 7 7.61 13.13 1.58
C PHE A 7 6.58 12.31 2.38
N PRO A 8 5.32 12.83 2.56
CA PRO A 8 4.32 12.18 3.40
C PRO A 8 3.81 10.87 2.76
N ARG A 9 3.86 9.78 3.53
CA ARG A 9 3.44 8.46 3.09
C ARG A 9 2.16 8.04 3.80
N GLY A 10 2.24 7.42 4.95
CA GLY A 10 1.08 6.95 5.70
C GLY A 10 0.40 8.05 6.52
N VAL A 11 -0.90 7.94 6.70
CA VAL A 11 -1.71 8.81 7.56
C VAL A 11 -2.64 7.99 8.45
N ALA A 12 -2.77 8.38 9.71
CA ALA A 12 -3.72 7.82 10.69
C ALA A 12 -4.34 8.94 11.53
N THR A 13 -5.45 8.66 12.19
CA THR A 13 -6.14 9.64 13.07
C THR A 13 -6.45 9.03 14.43
N LEU A 14 -6.32 9.84 15.49
CA LEU A 14 -6.78 9.49 16.85
C LEU A 14 -7.51 10.72 17.41
N GLY A 15 -8.82 10.61 17.54
CA GLY A 15 -9.65 11.78 17.86
C GLY A 15 -9.53 12.85 16.76
N ASN A 16 -9.14 14.06 17.17
CA ASN A 16 -8.91 15.18 16.24
C ASN A 16 -7.45 15.31 15.79
N ASP A 17 -6.56 14.51 16.33
CA ASP A 17 -5.14 14.51 15.97
C ASP A 17 -4.92 13.69 14.70
N ILE A 18 -4.10 14.22 13.82
CA ILE A 18 -3.70 13.55 12.58
C ILE A 18 -2.22 13.19 12.70
N TYR A 19 -1.87 11.96 12.38
CA TYR A 19 -0.51 11.46 12.40
C TYR A 19 -0.07 11.14 10.97
N VAL A 20 1.07 11.68 10.58
CA VAL A 20 1.64 11.47 9.24
C VAL A 20 3.06 10.95 9.39
N VAL A 21 3.38 9.88 8.68
CA VAL A 21 4.77 9.47 8.50
C VAL A 21 5.35 10.14 7.26
N ASP A 22 6.42 10.89 7.48
CA ASP A 22 7.23 11.51 6.44
C ASP A 22 8.41 10.58 6.16
N ASN A 23 8.52 10.09 4.94
CA ASN A 23 9.50 9.08 4.56
C ASN A 23 10.95 9.58 4.61
N GLY A 24 11.17 10.88 4.49
CA GLY A 24 12.53 11.45 4.45
C GLY A 24 13.20 11.31 3.09
N ASP A 25 12.41 11.37 2.00
CA ASP A 25 12.87 11.34 0.61
C ASP A 25 13.73 10.09 0.29
N TRP A 26 13.26 8.93 0.77
CA TRP A 26 13.92 7.62 0.60
C TRP A 26 15.31 7.50 1.23
N VAL A 27 15.72 8.47 2.04
CA VAL A 27 17.01 8.46 2.74
C VAL A 27 16.84 7.79 4.11
N ALA A 28 17.70 6.83 4.44
CA ALA A 28 17.72 6.20 5.74
C ALA A 28 17.90 7.24 6.87
N ASP A 29 17.23 7.02 7.99
CA ASP A 29 17.30 7.89 9.19
C ASP A 29 16.91 9.37 8.96
N LYS A 30 16.16 9.66 7.90
CA LYS A 30 15.58 10.99 7.63
C LYS A 30 14.07 11.05 7.83
N GLY A 31 13.42 9.91 8.01
CA GLY A 31 11.98 9.85 8.23
C GLY A 31 11.56 10.37 9.60
N ARG A 32 10.28 10.76 9.70
CA ARG A 32 9.68 11.34 10.90
C ARG A 32 8.26 10.84 11.11
N LEU A 33 7.80 10.83 12.37
CA LEU A 33 6.39 10.80 12.72
C LEU A 33 5.97 12.21 13.11
N LEU A 34 5.02 12.77 12.40
CA LEU A 34 4.46 14.10 12.61
C LEU A 34 3.07 14.00 13.22
N ARG A 35 2.75 14.89 14.17
CA ARG A 35 1.39 15.13 14.67
C ARG A 35 0.91 16.49 14.22
N LEU A 36 -0.30 16.54 13.66
CA LEU A 36 -0.96 17.73 13.17
C LEU A 36 -2.20 18.00 14.02
N ARG A 37 -2.30 19.22 14.58
CA ARG A 37 -3.40 19.68 15.44
C ARG A 37 -3.97 21.02 14.94
N GLY A 38 -5.15 20.99 14.37
CA GLY A 38 -5.81 22.20 13.86
C GLY A 38 -4.92 22.98 12.89
N HIS A 39 -4.61 24.23 13.23
CA HIS A 39 -3.76 25.13 12.43
C HIS A 39 -2.34 25.30 13.02
N GLN A 40 -1.96 24.50 14.00
CA GLN A 40 -0.64 24.57 14.60
C GLN A 40 0.42 24.00 13.62
N PRO A 41 1.68 24.43 13.72
CA PRO A 41 2.77 23.81 12.99
C PRO A 41 2.86 22.30 13.32
N PRO A 42 3.28 21.46 12.36
CA PRO A 42 3.48 20.03 12.62
C PRO A 42 4.44 19.81 13.77
N GLU A 43 4.06 18.99 14.72
CA GLU A 43 4.89 18.55 15.83
C GLU A 43 5.61 17.26 15.47
N VAL A 44 6.94 17.22 15.65
CA VAL A 44 7.72 15.99 15.44
C VAL A 44 7.67 15.14 16.71
N LEU A 45 7.01 13.97 16.65
CA LEU A 45 6.94 13.01 17.74
C LEU A 45 8.12 12.03 17.73
N LEU A 46 8.53 11.60 16.55
CA LEU A 46 9.71 10.76 16.33
C LEU A 46 10.51 11.31 15.15
N ASP A 47 11.81 11.27 15.26
CA ASP A 47 12.74 11.59 14.19
C ASP A 47 13.67 10.42 13.89
N ARG A 48 14.50 10.54 12.85
CA ARG A 48 15.48 9.54 12.43
C ARG A 48 14.89 8.15 12.23
N LEU A 49 13.69 8.08 11.68
CA LEU A 49 13.09 6.82 11.27
C LEU A 49 13.66 6.38 9.91
N ASP A 50 13.93 5.09 9.75
CA ASP A 50 14.40 4.56 8.47
C ASP A 50 13.22 4.36 7.50
N ARG A 51 13.03 5.35 6.62
CA ARG A 51 12.06 5.32 5.51
C ARG A 51 10.66 4.81 5.94
N PRO A 52 9.99 5.46 6.90
CA PRO A 52 8.64 5.06 7.29
C PRO A 52 7.68 5.16 6.09
N ASN A 53 6.80 4.15 5.94
CA ASN A 53 5.88 4.08 4.81
C ASN A 53 4.42 3.94 5.23
N ALA A 54 4.09 2.96 6.03
CA ALA A 54 2.73 2.68 6.46
C ALA A 54 2.53 3.07 7.93
N ILE A 55 1.30 3.47 8.29
CA ILE A 55 0.89 3.72 9.66
C ILE A 55 -0.54 3.21 9.86
N LEU A 56 -0.79 2.57 11.00
CA LEU A 56 -2.12 2.11 11.42
C LEU A 56 -2.36 2.48 12.88
N LEU A 57 -3.62 2.78 13.22
CA LEU A 57 -4.07 2.89 14.60
C LEU A 57 -4.57 1.53 15.08
N THR A 58 -4.07 1.06 16.22
CA THR A 58 -4.55 -0.17 16.86
C THR A 58 -5.76 0.11 17.77
N PRO A 59 -6.56 -0.91 18.14
CA PRO A 59 -7.69 -0.75 19.07
C PRO A 59 -7.28 -0.21 20.45
N ASP A 60 -6.08 -0.49 20.92
CA ASP A 60 -5.49 0.03 22.15
C ASP A 60 -4.83 1.42 21.99
N LYS A 61 -5.16 2.12 20.89
CA LYS A 61 -4.74 3.49 20.56
C LYS A 61 -3.24 3.70 20.38
N ARG A 62 -2.50 2.65 20.07
CA ARG A 62 -1.11 2.77 19.65
C ARG A 62 -1.03 2.94 18.13
N LEU A 63 0.02 3.56 17.66
CA LEU A 63 0.33 3.61 16.23
C LEU A 63 1.31 2.49 15.88
N LEU A 64 1.00 1.68 14.88
CA LEU A 64 1.95 0.80 14.21
C LEU A 64 2.56 1.55 13.03
N ILE A 65 3.87 1.52 12.91
CA ILE A 65 4.60 2.20 11.83
C ILE A 65 5.48 1.19 11.13
N GLY A 66 5.27 1.02 9.83
CA GLY A 66 6.10 0.20 8.96
C GLY A 66 7.33 0.98 8.49
N LEU A 67 8.50 0.48 8.84
CA LEU A 67 9.81 1.01 8.48
C LEU A 67 10.53 0.04 7.55
N ALA A 68 11.62 0.46 6.94
CA ALA A 68 12.52 -0.48 6.29
C ALA A 68 13.00 -1.53 7.32
N GLY A 69 12.73 -2.80 7.05
CA GLY A 69 13.20 -3.93 7.85
C GLY A 69 12.38 -4.26 9.11
N ARG A 70 11.44 -3.42 9.54
CA ARG A 70 10.69 -3.67 10.78
C ARG A 70 9.38 -2.91 10.87
N ILE A 71 8.54 -3.32 11.81
CA ILE A 71 7.35 -2.60 12.25
C ILE A 71 7.52 -2.25 13.71
N ILE A 72 7.31 -1.00 14.06
CA ILE A 72 7.33 -0.51 15.44
C ILE A 72 5.93 -0.13 15.91
N SER A 73 5.75 -0.09 17.23
CA SER A 73 4.56 0.45 17.89
C SER A 73 4.97 1.64 18.76
N VAL A 74 4.17 2.70 18.75
CA VAL A 74 4.38 3.88 19.59
C VAL A 74 3.06 4.32 20.21
N ASP A 75 3.09 4.77 21.46
CA ASP A 75 1.98 5.45 22.12
C ASP A 75 2.09 6.96 21.82
N PRO A 76 1.23 7.51 20.96
CA PRO A 76 1.32 8.91 20.55
C PRO A 76 0.87 9.90 21.65
N GLU A 77 0.16 9.41 22.68
CA GLU A 77 -0.33 10.21 23.81
C GLU A 77 0.57 10.10 25.05
N ALA A 78 1.64 9.29 25.02
CA ALA A 78 2.60 9.21 26.09
C ALA A 78 3.29 10.57 26.34
N ALA A 79 3.64 10.86 27.58
CA ALA A 79 4.42 12.07 27.92
C ALA A 79 5.75 12.18 27.13
N ASN A 80 6.34 11.04 26.79
CA ASN A 80 7.47 10.91 25.88
C ASN A 80 7.18 9.78 24.88
N PRO A 81 6.61 10.08 23.71
CA PRO A 81 6.31 9.07 22.70
C PRO A 81 7.54 8.24 22.28
N ALA A 82 8.72 8.87 22.19
CA ALA A 82 9.94 8.17 21.82
C ALA A 82 10.35 7.08 22.82
N ALA A 83 10.10 7.27 24.11
CA ALA A 83 10.35 6.26 25.14
C ALA A 83 9.32 5.10 25.11
N SER A 84 8.20 5.26 24.43
CA SER A 84 7.15 4.25 24.29
C SER A 84 7.33 3.32 23.09
N VAL A 85 8.33 3.59 22.24
CA VAL A 85 8.60 2.81 21.03
C VAL A 85 8.98 1.37 21.36
N ARG A 86 8.38 0.41 20.65
CA ARG A 86 8.69 -1.02 20.75
C ARG A 86 8.72 -1.64 19.36
N ASP A 87 9.63 -2.56 19.13
CA ASP A 87 9.58 -3.41 17.94
C ASP A 87 8.38 -4.37 18.04
N VAL A 88 7.67 -4.54 16.94
CA VAL A 88 6.52 -5.45 16.80
C VAL A 88 6.85 -6.59 15.85
N VAL A 89 7.45 -6.26 14.70
CA VAL A 89 7.96 -7.23 13.73
C VAL A 89 9.36 -6.81 13.34
N VAL A 90 10.28 -7.75 13.30
CA VAL A 90 11.67 -7.53 12.90
C VAL A 90 12.06 -8.44 11.74
N ASN A 91 13.22 -8.19 11.14
CA ASN A 91 13.77 -9.00 10.05
C ASN A 91 12.91 -9.03 8.77
N LEU A 92 12.16 -7.96 8.49
CA LEU A 92 11.59 -7.76 7.16
C LEU A 92 12.72 -7.44 6.18
N PRO A 93 12.60 -7.85 4.90
CA PRO A 93 13.61 -7.52 3.89
C PRO A 93 13.75 -6.02 3.66
N ILE A 94 14.99 -5.54 3.53
CA ILE A 94 15.33 -4.11 3.36
C ILE A 94 15.90 -3.76 1.99
N THR A 95 16.11 -4.76 1.15
CA THR A 95 16.77 -4.63 -0.17
C THR A 95 15.79 -4.84 -1.32
N GLY A 96 16.20 -4.49 -2.52
CA GLY A 96 15.41 -4.64 -3.74
C GLY A 96 14.57 -3.41 -4.08
N ARG A 97 13.71 -3.54 -5.07
CA ARG A 97 12.88 -2.44 -5.59
C ARG A 97 11.76 -2.04 -4.62
N HIS A 98 11.21 -3.00 -3.86
CA HIS A 98 10.04 -2.80 -3.01
C HIS A 98 10.33 -3.21 -1.55
N PRO A 99 11.24 -2.48 -0.85
CA PRO A 99 11.69 -2.86 0.48
C PRO A 99 10.76 -2.40 1.62
N LEU A 100 9.76 -1.56 1.30
CA LEU A 100 8.92 -0.95 2.33
C LEU A 100 7.62 -1.73 2.54
N PRO A 101 7.25 -2.03 3.80
CA PRO A 101 6.02 -2.74 4.09
C PRO A 101 4.78 -1.85 3.93
N ALA A 102 3.71 -2.42 3.38
CA ALA A 102 2.34 -1.99 3.58
C ALA A 102 1.68 -2.92 4.59
N MET A 103 0.63 -2.45 5.26
CA MET A 103 -0.01 -3.19 6.35
C MET A 103 -1.51 -2.97 6.35
N ALA A 104 -2.25 -4.00 6.79
CA ALA A 104 -3.66 -3.89 7.15
C ALA A 104 -3.95 -4.70 8.41
N LEU A 105 -4.77 -4.16 9.29
CA LEU A 105 -5.16 -4.81 10.56
C LEU A 105 -6.61 -5.28 10.48
N ALA A 106 -6.81 -6.57 10.68
CA ALA A 106 -8.14 -7.17 10.72
C ALA A 106 -8.85 -6.94 12.07
N PRO A 107 -10.20 -6.99 12.10
CA PRO A 107 -10.97 -6.86 13.33
C PRO A 107 -10.61 -7.89 14.40
N ASP A 108 -10.13 -9.06 14.02
CA ASP A 108 -9.69 -10.14 14.90
C ASP A 108 -8.25 -9.96 15.44
N GLY A 109 -7.60 -8.82 15.14
CA GLY A 109 -6.24 -8.49 15.53
C GLY A 109 -5.15 -9.15 14.67
N THR A 110 -5.49 -9.75 13.53
CA THR A 110 -4.48 -10.23 12.57
C THR A 110 -3.93 -9.06 11.77
N LEU A 111 -2.61 -8.88 11.79
CA LEU A 111 -1.88 -7.95 10.96
C LEU A 111 -1.44 -8.65 9.67
N TYR A 112 -1.80 -8.10 8.53
CA TYR A 112 -1.30 -8.50 7.22
C TYR A 112 -0.18 -7.56 6.78
N ILE A 113 0.91 -8.11 6.24
CA ILE A 113 2.14 -7.36 5.96
C ILE A 113 2.62 -7.74 4.57
N ASN A 114 2.73 -6.75 3.68
CA ASN A 114 3.34 -6.94 2.37
C ASN A 114 4.85 -7.14 2.48
N VAL A 115 5.38 -8.09 1.73
CA VAL A 115 6.81 -8.26 1.42
C VAL A 115 6.96 -8.14 -0.10
N GLY A 116 7.26 -6.94 -0.57
CA GLY A 116 7.37 -6.65 -2.00
C GLY A 116 8.54 -7.38 -2.68
N SER A 117 8.48 -7.49 -3.99
CA SER A 117 9.52 -8.11 -4.80
C SER A 117 10.85 -7.38 -4.72
N ALA A 118 11.95 -8.11 -4.83
CA ALA A 118 13.29 -7.54 -4.87
C ALA A 118 13.62 -6.97 -6.26
N SER A 119 13.08 -7.56 -7.30
CA SER A 119 13.23 -7.15 -8.69
C SER A 119 11.90 -6.73 -9.31
N ASP A 120 11.90 -6.35 -10.58
CA ASP A 120 10.67 -6.06 -11.32
C ASP A 120 9.92 -7.36 -11.66
N ASN A 121 10.58 -8.29 -12.34
CA ASN A 121 10.01 -9.58 -12.72
C ASN A 121 11.05 -10.70 -12.66
N CYS A 122 11.67 -10.89 -11.50
CA CYS A 122 12.76 -11.85 -11.32
C CYS A 122 14.02 -11.54 -12.17
N ASP A 123 14.26 -10.28 -12.41
CA ASP A 123 15.35 -9.76 -13.23
C ASP A 123 16.51 -9.27 -12.36
N GLN A 124 17.25 -10.18 -11.76
CA GLN A 124 18.43 -9.84 -10.96
C GLN A 124 19.53 -9.14 -11.77
N ASP A 125 19.52 -9.36 -13.08
CA ASP A 125 20.41 -8.68 -14.03
C ASP A 125 19.56 -8.04 -15.14
N LEU A 126 19.32 -6.75 -15.05
CA LEU A 126 18.67 -5.98 -16.12
C LEU A 126 19.32 -6.26 -17.46
N GLY A 127 18.55 -6.76 -18.43
CA GLY A 127 18.99 -6.99 -19.81
C GLY A 127 19.35 -8.44 -20.18
N LYS A 128 19.28 -9.40 -19.26
CA LYS A 128 19.41 -10.83 -19.63
C LYS A 128 18.05 -11.43 -19.99
N PRO A 129 17.90 -12.02 -21.18
CA PRO A 129 16.63 -12.62 -21.62
C PRO A 129 16.30 -13.93 -20.90
N SER A 130 17.28 -14.60 -20.31
CA SER A 130 17.05 -15.89 -19.62
C SER A 130 16.77 -15.66 -18.14
N ARG A 131 15.67 -16.22 -17.67
CA ARG A 131 15.29 -16.28 -16.25
C ARG A 131 15.49 -17.69 -15.72
N PRO A 132 15.83 -17.89 -14.44
CA PRO A 132 15.83 -19.20 -13.84
C PRO A 132 14.41 -19.79 -13.88
N ALA A 133 14.31 -21.12 -14.04
CA ALA A 133 13.01 -21.81 -14.06
C ALA A 133 12.19 -21.55 -12.78
N VAL A 134 12.89 -21.39 -11.66
CA VAL A 134 12.31 -20.97 -10.38
C VAL A 134 12.95 -19.65 -9.99
N CYS A 135 12.12 -18.63 -9.73
CA CYS A 135 12.58 -17.33 -9.31
C CYS A 135 13.16 -17.37 -7.88
N PRO A 136 14.45 -17.07 -7.68
CA PRO A 136 15.10 -17.23 -6.38
C PRO A 136 14.44 -16.40 -5.28
N GLU A 137 14.02 -15.16 -5.57
CA GLU A 137 13.43 -14.28 -4.56
C GLU A 137 12.08 -14.77 -4.01
N THR A 138 11.37 -15.63 -4.77
CA THR A 138 10.16 -16.30 -4.25
C THR A 138 10.47 -17.44 -3.27
N GLN A 139 11.73 -17.84 -3.17
CA GLN A 139 12.22 -18.89 -2.28
C GLN A 139 12.96 -18.33 -1.06
N GLU A 140 13.11 -17.01 -0.96
CA GLU A 140 13.69 -16.36 0.23
C GLU A 140 12.83 -16.59 1.48
N THR A 141 13.36 -16.30 2.63
CA THR A 141 12.64 -16.39 3.91
C THR A 141 12.76 -15.07 4.67
N PRO A 142 11.68 -14.30 4.76
CA PRO A 142 10.36 -14.51 4.14
C PRO A 142 10.42 -14.36 2.61
N PRO A 143 9.52 -15.03 1.86
CA PRO A 143 9.53 -14.95 0.40
C PRO A 143 9.11 -13.57 -0.07
N ARG A 144 9.68 -13.14 -1.21
CA ARG A 144 9.29 -11.90 -1.88
C ARG A 144 8.02 -12.08 -2.69
N GLY A 145 7.33 -10.97 -2.95
CA GLY A 145 6.06 -11.00 -3.66
C GLY A 145 4.97 -11.73 -2.87
N ALA A 146 4.88 -11.46 -1.57
CA ALA A 146 4.00 -12.18 -0.66
C ALA A 146 3.35 -11.26 0.38
N VAL A 147 2.25 -11.72 0.96
CA VAL A 147 1.64 -11.14 2.14
C VAL A 147 1.79 -12.13 3.29
N LEU A 148 2.39 -11.67 4.39
CA LEU A 148 2.50 -12.41 5.64
C LEU A 148 1.31 -12.11 6.54
N SER A 149 1.03 -13.00 7.50
CA SER A 149 0.05 -12.75 8.57
C SER A 149 0.69 -12.91 9.94
N ALA A 150 0.31 -12.02 10.87
CA ALA A 150 0.85 -12.01 12.23
C ALA A 150 -0.28 -11.76 13.22
N LYS A 151 -0.35 -12.50 14.32
CA LYS A 151 -1.18 -12.15 15.47
C LYS A 151 -0.40 -11.22 16.36
N LEU A 152 -0.92 -10.00 16.54
CA LEU A 152 -0.31 -9.03 17.45
C LEU A 152 -0.39 -9.55 18.90
N GLY A 153 0.69 -9.38 19.62
CA GLY A 153 0.83 -9.75 21.02
C GLY A 153 1.55 -8.64 21.81
N THR A 154 1.63 -8.82 23.11
CA THR A 154 2.31 -7.89 24.03
C THR A 154 3.72 -8.35 24.43
N GLY A 155 4.19 -9.45 23.85
CA GLY A 155 5.47 -10.07 24.17
C GLY A 155 6.64 -9.55 23.33
N GLU A 156 7.61 -10.43 23.12
CA GLU A 156 8.77 -10.18 22.27
C GLU A 156 8.35 -9.88 20.83
N PRO A 157 9.16 -9.11 20.06
CA PRO A 157 8.87 -8.86 18.66
C PRO A 157 8.79 -10.14 17.85
N LEU A 158 7.84 -10.15 16.91
CA LEU A 158 7.69 -11.25 15.98
C LEU A 158 8.80 -11.22 14.94
N ASP A 159 9.34 -12.39 14.62
CA ASP A 159 10.36 -12.52 13.58
C ASP A 159 9.70 -12.82 12.23
N ALA A 160 9.84 -11.90 11.27
CA ALA A 160 9.25 -12.04 9.93
C ALA A 160 9.64 -13.34 9.23
N VAL A 161 10.85 -13.87 9.50
CA VAL A 161 11.35 -15.14 8.97
C VAL A 161 10.46 -16.34 9.39
N ARG A 162 9.74 -16.20 10.50
CA ARG A 162 8.89 -17.26 11.07
C ARG A 162 7.40 -17.02 10.87
N LEU A 163 7.02 -15.87 10.31
CA LEU A 163 5.60 -15.56 10.10
C LEU A 163 5.01 -16.45 8.99
N PRO A 164 3.75 -16.87 9.16
CA PRO A 164 3.02 -17.55 8.10
C PRO A 164 2.91 -16.70 6.84
N VAL A 165 3.16 -17.30 5.69
CA VAL A 165 2.85 -16.72 4.39
C VAL A 165 1.35 -16.90 4.16
N PHE A 166 0.61 -15.77 4.15
CA PHE A 166 -0.84 -15.79 3.92
C PHE A 166 -1.16 -16.01 2.44
N ALA A 167 -0.51 -15.24 1.55
CA ALA A 167 -0.65 -15.36 0.11
C ALA A 167 0.69 -15.04 -0.58
N ARG A 168 0.85 -15.48 -1.82
CA ARG A 168 2.07 -15.27 -2.61
C ARG A 168 1.76 -14.94 -4.07
N GLY A 169 2.81 -14.65 -4.85
CA GLY A 169 2.64 -14.30 -6.26
C GLY A 169 2.06 -12.90 -6.46
N LEU A 170 2.33 -11.99 -5.50
CA LEU A 170 1.85 -10.62 -5.42
C LEU A 170 3.06 -9.68 -5.48
N ARG A 171 3.38 -9.14 -6.67
CA ARG A 171 4.62 -8.39 -6.88
C ARG A 171 4.86 -7.29 -5.84
N ASN A 172 3.89 -6.41 -5.66
CA ASN A 172 4.00 -5.31 -4.70
C ASN A 172 2.61 -4.87 -4.21
N SER A 173 2.17 -5.47 -3.11
CA SER A 173 0.87 -5.28 -2.44
C SER A 173 0.90 -4.03 -1.57
N MET A 174 0.86 -2.84 -2.17
CA MET A 174 0.97 -1.59 -1.42
C MET A 174 -0.36 -1.09 -0.86
N ALA A 175 -1.47 -1.42 -1.49
CA ALA A 175 -2.80 -1.02 -1.04
C ALA A 175 -3.56 -2.22 -0.46
N LEU A 176 -3.46 -2.39 0.86
CA LEU A 176 -4.12 -3.45 1.61
C LEU A 176 -5.30 -2.87 2.42
N ALA A 177 -6.43 -3.57 2.41
CA ALA A 177 -7.57 -3.30 3.28
C ALA A 177 -8.16 -4.61 3.80
N VAL A 178 -8.85 -4.55 4.95
CA VAL A 178 -9.57 -5.71 5.49
C VAL A 178 -11.02 -5.29 5.73
N GLY A 179 -11.94 -6.06 5.19
CA GLY A 179 -13.36 -5.86 5.41
C GLY A 179 -13.82 -6.29 6.79
N GLU A 180 -15.01 -5.85 7.20
CA GLU A 180 -15.63 -6.21 8.48
C GLU A 180 -15.82 -7.72 8.64
N ASN A 181 -15.97 -8.44 7.52
CA ASN A 181 -16.08 -9.90 7.47
C ASN A 181 -14.72 -10.63 7.50
N GLY A 182 -13.60 -9.90 7.69
CA GLY A 182 -12.24 -10.44 7.68
C GLY A 182 -11.65 -10.68 6.28
N GLN A 183 -12.38 -10.34 5.20
CA GLN A 183 -11.85 -10.48 3.84
C GLN A 183 -10.69 -9.50 3.62
N VAL A 184 -9.53 -10.02 3.28
CA VAL A 184 -8.38 -9.20 2.87
C VAL A 184 -8.53 -8.84 1.40
N ILE A 185 -8.44 -7.55 1.11
CA ILE A 185 -8.48 -6.98 -0.23
C ILE A 185 -7.12 -6.35 -0.49
N ASP A 186 -6.56 -6.61 -1.65
CA ASP A 186 -5.24 -6.15 -2.06
C ASP A 186 -5.31 -5.50 -3.44
N ALA A 187 -4.61 -4.40 -3.62
CA ALA A 187 -4.36 -3.86 -4.95
C ALA A 187 -2.85 -3.88 -5.21
N VAL A 188 -2.48 -4.64 -6.24
CA VAL A 188 -1.09 -5.00 -6.54
C VAL A 188 -0.56 -4.18 -7.71
N ASN A 189 0.61 -3.60 -7.52
CA ASN A 189 1.34 -2.94 -8.60
C ASN A 189 2.02 -4.00 -9.47
N ALA A 190 1.63 -4.08 -10.73
CA ALA A 190 2.19 -5.00 -11.70
C ALA A 190 3.62 -4.60 -12.14
N ARG A 191 4.25 -5.45 -12.92
CA ARG A 191 5.60 -5.22 -13.47
C ARG A 191 5.62 -4.08 -14.48
N ASP A 192 6.80 -3.52 -14.70
CA ASP A 192 7.08 -2.53 -15.74
C ASP A 192 7.76 -3.18 -16.96
N ALA A 193 7.86 -2.43 -18.06
CA ALA A 193 8.69 -2.72 -19.23
C ALA A 193 8.52 -4.12 -19.83
N ILE A 194 7.28 -4.65 -19.90
CA ILE A 194 6.98 -5.95 -20.49
C ILE A 194 7.42 -6.04 -21.96
N ASN A 195 7.38 -4.91 -22.68
CA ASN A 195 7.81 -4.78 -24.08
C ASN A 195 9.33 -4.92 -24.27
N ALA A 196 10.12 -4.78 -23.21
CA ALA A 196 11.56 -5.02 -23.28
C ALA A 196 11.91 -6.51 -23.52
N ILE A 197 10.99 -7.41 -23.13
CA ILE A 197 11.14 -8.85 -23.33
C ILE A 197 10.38 -9.33 -24.57
N ASP A 198 9.16 -8.84 -24.77
CA ASP A 198 8.39 -9.12 -25.98
C ASP A 198 7.93 -7.79 -26.62
N PRO A 199 8.64 -7.33 -27.67
CA PRO A 199 8.32 -6.06 -28.35
C PRO A 199 6.93 -6.01 -29.01
N ARG A 200 6.21 -7.13 -29.08
CA ARG A 200 4.83 -7.17 -29.59
C ARG A 200 3.82 -6.72 -28.54
N LEU A 201 4.22 -6.63 -27.28
CA LEU A 201 3.37 -6.17 -26.18
C LEU A 201 3.57 -4.66 -25.97
N SER A 202 2.50 -3.98 -25.59
CA SER A 202 2.55 -2.56 -25.24
C SER A 202 2.69 -2.42 -23.72
N ASP A 203 3.76 -1.78 -23.26
CA ASP A 203 3.92 -1.47 -21.84
C ASP A 203 2.96 -0.36 -21.34
N GLU A 204 2.25 0.31 -22.24
CA GLU A 204 1.19 1.26 -21.86
C GLU A 204 -0.14 0.55 -21.60
N GLU A 205 -0.33 -0.64 -22.16
CA GLU A 205 -1.57 -1.40 -22.08
C GLU A 205 -1.45 -2.64 -21.18
N LEU A 206 -0.23 -3.10 -20.88
CA LEU A 206 0.05 -4.35 -20.17
C LEU A 206 1.34 -4.27 -19.32
N PRO A 207 1.39 -5.07 -18.23
CA PRO A 207 0.25 -5.73 -17.61
C PRO A 207 -0.63 -4.75 -16.84
N HIS A 208 -1.84 -5.17 -16.54
CA HIS A 208 -2.71 -4.42 -15.64
C HIS A 208 -2.22 -4.56 -14.19
N ASP A 209 -2.42 -3.51 -13.39
CA ASP A 209 -2.48 -3.66 -11.95
C ASP A 209 -3.71 -4.51 -11.58
N THR A 210 -3.73 -5.12 -10.40
CA THR A 210 -4.83 -6.03 -10.04
C THR A 210 -5.49 -5.64 -8.73
N LEU A 211 -6.78 -5.97 -8.61
CA LEU A 211 -7.51 -5.98 -7.35
C LEU A 211 -7.83 -7.42 -7.00
N ASP A 212 -7.34 -7.88 -5.86
CA ASP A 212 -7.38 -9.26 -5.44
C ASP A 212 -8.13 -9.43 -4.11
N TYR A 213 -8.89 -10.50 -3.98
CA TYR A 213 -9.43 -10.98 -2.71
C TYR A 213 -8.53 -12.08 -2.21
N LEU A 214 -7.68 -11.77 -1.24
CA LEU A 214 -6.67 -12.70 -0.79
C LEU A 214 -7.30 -13.89 -0.03
N VAL A 215 -6.84 -15.09 -0.40
CA VAL A 215 -7.21 -16.36 0.22
C VAL A 215 -5.96 -16.99 0.79
N ALA A 216 -6.07 -17.52 2.01
CA ALA A 216 -4.95 -18.18 2.67
C ALA A 216 -4.38 -19.32 1.83
N GLY A 217 -3.07 -19.30 1.61
CA GLY A 217 -2.35 -20.31 0.83
C GLY A 217 -2.42 -20.13 -0.69
N ALA A 218 -3.18 -19.13 -1.20
CA ALA A 218 -3.29 -18.87 -2.63
C ALA A 218 -2.01 -18.27 -3.22
N ASP A 219 -1.84 -18.52 -4.53
CA ASP A 219 -0.75 -17.99 -5.34
C ASP A 219 -1.35 -17.21 -6.54
N TYR A 220 -1.03 -15.92 -6.64
CA TYR A 220 -1.57 -14.98 -7.62
C TYR A 220 -0.70 -14.83 -8.88
N GLY A 221 0.39 -15.59 -8.96
CA GLY A 221 1.08 -15.87 -10.22
C GLY A 221 2.38 -15.14 -10.46
N TRP A 222 2.63 -13.95 -9.87
CA TRP A 222 3.92 -13.28 -10.06
C TRP A 222 5.10 -14.16 -9.61
N PRO A 223 6.23 -14.22 -10.33
CA PRO A 223 6.58 -13.50 -11.57
C PRO A 223 6.18 -14.24 -12.86
N TYR A 224 5.58 -15.42 -12.74
CA TYR A 224 5.36 -16.35 -13.86
C TYR A 224 4.15 -15.99 -14.71
N CYS A 225 3.14 -15.36 -14.09
CA CYS A 225 1.86 -15.02 -14.69
C CYS A 225 1.50 -13.55 -14.45
N PHE A 226 0.69 -12.99 -15.33
CA PHE A 226 0.12 -11.65 -15.20
C PHE A 226 -1.35 -11.65 -15.69
N ASP A 227 -2.09 -10.60 -15.35
CA ASP A 227 -3.50 -10.44 -15.69
C ASP A 227 -4.33 -11.72 -15.34
N ASN A 228 -5.22 -12.10 -16.25
CA ASN A 228 -6.02 -13.32 -16.13
C ASN A 228 -5.32 -14.49 -16.81
N ASP A 229 -4.60 -15.30 -16.03
CA ASP A 229 -3.99 -16.56 -16.49
C ASP A 229 -3.01 -16.45 -17.68
N ARG A 230 -2.39 -15.28 -17.87
CA ARG A 230 -1.42 -15.09 -18.96
C ARG A 230 -0.01 -15.38 -18.47
N PRO A 231 0.76 -16.25 -19.12
CA PRO A 231 2.17 -16.44 -18.79
C PRO A 231 3.00 -15.21 -19.13
N SER A 232 3.88 -14.82 -18.22
CA SER A 232 4.86 -13.76 -18.48
C SER A 232 5.77 -14.14 -19.67
N PRO A 233 6.19 -13.19 -20.50
CA PRO A 233 7.01 -13.51 -21.69
C PRO A 233 8.27 -14.30 -21.36
N GLU A 234 8.88 -14.05 -20.22
CA GLU A 234 10.06 -14.77 -19.72
C GLU A 234 9.76 -16.24 -19.37
N TYR A 235 8.49 -16.54 -19.12
CA TYR A 235 7.99 -17.85 -18.69
C TYR A 235 6.87 -18.35 -19.62
N ALA A 236 7.01 -18.14 -20.92
CA ALA A 236 5.94 -18.36 -21.92
C ALA A 236 5.32 -19.76 -21.91
N GLN A 237 6.01 -20.77 -21.33
CA GLN A 237 5.51 -22.16 -21.21
C GLN A 237 4.92 -22.45 -19.82
N TYR A 238 4.83 -21.47 -18.93
CA TYR A 238 4.32 -21.68 -17.59
C TYR A 238 2.80 -21.89 -17.60
N ASP A 239 2.33 -22.87 -16.85
CA ASP A 239 0.89 -23.15 -16.71
C ASP A 239 0.29 -22.23 -15.63
N CYS A 240 -0.38 -21.18 -16.07
CA CYS A 240 -1.04 -20.22 -15.20
C CYS A 240 -2.44 -20.66 -14.71
N SER A 241 -3.01 -21.74 -15.25
CA SER A 241 -4.39 -22.17 -14.96
C SER A 241 -4.67 -22.52 -13.49
N LYS A 242 -3.60 -22.71 -12.69
CA LYS A 242 -3.69 -23.03 -11.26
C LYS A 242 -3.50 -21.81 -10.35
N LYS A 243 -3.30 -20.63 -10.92
CA LYS A 243 -3.12 -19.40 -10.15
C LYS A 243 -4.48 -18.80 -9.80
N ALA A 244 -4.52 -18.07 -8.69
CA ALA A 244 -5.70 -17.30 -8.35
C ALA A 244 -5.88 -16.16 -9.35
N VAL A 245 -7.13 -16.00 -9.80
CA VAL A 245 -7.49 -14.96 -10.77
C VAL A 245 -7.85 -13.69 -10.03
N PRO A 246 -7.40 -12.51 -10.47
CA PRO A 246 -7.81 -11.24 -9.89
C PRO A 246 -9.33 -11.05 -9.90
N ALA A 247 -9.85 -10.42 -8.86
CA ALA A 247 -11.26 -10.01 -8.83
C ALA A 247 -11.55 -8.96 -9.90
N ARG A 248 -10.53 -8.15 -10.23
CA ARG A 248 -10.60 -7.12 -11.28
C ARG A 248 -9.21 -6.76 -11.77
N LEU A 249 -9.10 -6.50 -13.06
CA LEU A 249 -7.96 -5.80 -13.64
C LEU A 249 -8.16 -4.29 -13.44
N LEU A 250 -7.17 -3.62 -12.88
CA LEU A 250 -7.09 -2.17 -12.76
C LEU A 250 -6.32 -1.60 -13.96
N PRO A 251 -6.36 -0.28 -14.19
CA PRO A 251 -5.60 0.29 -15.30
C PRO A 251 -4.10 -0.03 -15.18
N PRO A 252 -3.41 -0.29 -16.29
CA PRO A 252 -1.97 -0.51 -16.30
C PRO A 252 -1.23 0.67 -15.65
N HIS A 253 -0.27 0.38 -14.77
CA HIS A 253 0.57 1.37 -14.09
C HIS A 253 -0.21 2.46 -13.32
N ALA A 254 -1.46 2.17 -12.90
CA ALA A 254 -2.19 3.03 -11.96
C ALA A 254 -1.44 3.17 -10.64
N ALA A 255 -0.65 2.17 -10.28
CA ALA A 255 0.17 2.08 -9.08
C ALA A 255 -0.65 2.38 -7.80
N PRO A 256 -1.62 1.53 -7.43
CA PRO A 256 -2.38 1.70 -6.20
C PRO A 256 -1.45 1.62 -4.99
N LEU A 257 -1.45 2.66 -4.12
CA LEU A 257 -0.62 2.70 -2.91
C LEU A 257 -1.42 2.74 -1.62
N GLY A 258 -2.63 3.25 -1.64
CA GLY A 258 -3.51 3.30 -0.48
C GLY A 258 -4.94 2.94 -0.84
N MET A 259 -5.64 2.30 0.11
CA MET A 259 -7.00 1.85 -0.10
C MET A 259 -7.74 1.76 1.23
N LEU A 260 -9.03 2.07 1.21
CA LEU A 260 -9.93 1.82 2.34
C LEU A 260 -11.35 1.50 1.85
N ILE A 261 -12.12 0.79 2.68
CA ILE A 261 -13.57 0.68 2.53
C ILE A 261 -14.19 1.86 3.28
N TYR A 262 -14.93 2.71 2.57
CA TYR A 262 -15.53 3.89 3.16
C TYR A 262 -16.83 3.57 3.90
N HIS A 263 -16.92 3.94 5.16
CA HIS A 263 -18.08 3.72 6.03
C HIS A 263 -18.84 5.00 6.36
N GLY A 264 -18.25 6.17 6.12
CA GLY A 264 -18.78 7.47 6.46
C GLY A 264 -20.02 7.88 5.66
N HIS A 265 -20.58 9.00 6.07
CA HIS A 265 -21.79 9.57 5.45
C HIS A 265 -21.52 10.94 4.79
N ALA A 266 -20.32 11.50 4.98
CA ALA A 266 -20.02 12.85 4.47
C ALA A 266 -19.91 12.90 2.95
N LEU A 267 -19.50 11.79 2.30
CA LEU A 267 -19.40 11.72 0.84
C LEU A 267 -20.66 11.02 0.28
N PRO A 268 -21.59 11.76 -0.32
CA PRO A 268 -22.86 11.20 -0.79
C PRO A 268 -22.64 10.07 -1.81
N GLY A 269 -23.35 8.96 -1.63
CA GLY A 269 -23.28 7.81 -2.53
C GLY A 269 -22.01 6.97 -2.44
N GLN A 270 -21.08 7.29 -1.53
CA GLN A 270 -19.80 6.57 -1.42
C GLN A 270 -19.77 5.50 -0.32
N GLN A 271 -20.85 5.33 0.44
CA GLN A 271 -20.90 4.28 1.46
C GLN A 271 -20.67 2.90 0.89
N ARG A 272 -19.84 2.12 1.57
CA ARG A 272 -19.42 0.78 1.14
C ARG A 272 -18.70 0.76 -0.21
N HIS A 273 -18.10 1.87 -0.59
CA HIS A 273 -17.20 1.90 -1.73
C HIS A 273 -15.76 1.64 -1.28
N LEU A 274 -15.01 1.01 -2.13
CA LEU A 274 -13.57 0.91 -2.02
C LEU A 274 -12.99 2.19 -2.61
N ILE A 275 -12.32 2.98 -1.78
CA ILE A 275 -11.62 4.19 -2.22
C ILE A 275 -10.16 3.85 -2.40
N ILE A 276 -9.60 4.11 -3.58
CA ILE A 276 -8.24 3.71 -3.95
C ILE A 276 -7.47 4.92 -4.48
N GLY A 277 -6.27 5.13 -3.96
CA GLY A 277 -5.32 6.12 -4.48
C GLY A 277 -4.45 5.52 -5.58
N TYR A 278 -4.62 5.97 -6.82
CA TYR A 278 -3.76 5.64 -7.95
C TYR A 278 -2.61 6.64 -8.01
N HIS A 279 -1.49 6.27 -7.40
CA HIS A 279 -0.30 7.12 -7.31
C HIS A 279 0.29 7.39 -8.69
N GLY A 280 0.44 6.36 -9.49
CA GLY A 280 0.88 6.30 -10.87
C GLY A 280 1.85 7.37 -11.36
N TYR A 281 2.59 7.06 -12.38
CA TYR A 281 3.40 8.02 -13.11
C TYR A 281 3.00 8.10 -14.59
N ARG A 282 1.88 7.45 -14.96
CA ARG A 282 1.26 7.49 -16.29
C ARG A 282 -0.13 8.08 -16.21
N ASN A 283 -0.72 8.37 -17.36
CA ASN A 283 -2.00 9.09 -17.50
C ASN A 283 -3.19 8.48 -16.71
N LEU A 284 -3.13 7.17 -16.42
CA LEU A 284 -4.19 6.47 -15.67
C LEU A 284 -3.99 6.48 -14.16
N GLY A 285 -2.84 6.96 -13.67
CA GLY A 285 -2.59 7.28 -12.26
C GLY A 285 -3.06 8.69 -11.88
N HIS A 286 -2.46 9.27 -10.85
CA HIS A 286 -2.67 10.64 -10.41
C HIS A 286 -4.12 10.95 -10.03
N ARG A 287 -4.82 10.01 -9.38
CA ARG A 287 -6.23 10.18 -9.01
C ARG A 287 -6.62 9.36 -7.79
N VAL A 288 -7.69 9.75 -7.17
CA VAL A 288 -8.40 8.90 -6.21
C VAL A 288 -9.67 8.41 -6.88
N VAL A 289 -9.87 7.10 -6.88
CA VAL A 289 -11.06 6.47 -7.48
C VAL A 289 -11.94 5.84 -6.43
N SER A 290 -13.20 5.67 -6.78
CA SER A 290 -14.23 5.04 -5.98
C SER A 290 -14.81 3.86 -6.76
N LEU A 291 -14.87 2.68 -6.14
CA LEU A 291 -15.40 1.45 -6.70
C LEU A 291 -16.48 0.89 -5.78
N ALA A 292 -17.71 0.80 -6.29
CA ALA A 292 -18.82 0.25 -5.51
C ALA A 292 -18.58 -1.21 -5.13
N LEU A 293 -19.00 -1.60 -3.93
CA LEU A 293 -18.94 -2.97 -3.44
C LEU A 293 -20.36 -3.50 -3.17
N ASP A 294 -20.57 -4.79 -3.41
CA ASP A 294 -21.80 -5.47 -2.97
C ASP A 294 -21.74 -5.84 -1.47
N GLU A 295 -22.79 -6.51 -0.99
CA GLU A 295 -22.89 -6.97 0.40
C GLU A 295 -21.79 -7.96 0.82
N LYS A 296 -21.16 -8.62 -0.14
CA LYS A 296 -20.03 -9.54 0.06
C LYS A 296 -18.68 -8.87 -0.16
N LEU A 297 -18.68 -7.53 -0.24
CA LEU A 297 -17.53 -6.68 -0.53
C LEU A 297 -16.93 -6.92 -1.93
N ARG A 298 -17.65 -7.47 -2.90
CA ARG A 298 -17.15 -7.69 -4.25
C ARG A 298 -17.36 -6.47 -5.12
N PRO A 299 -16.40 -6.15 -6.03
CA PRO A 299 -16.47 -4.96 -6.86
C PRO A 299 -17.66 -5.00 -7.82
N ARG A 300 -18.34 -3.88 -7.97
CA ARG A 300 -19.48 -3.66 -8.87
C ARG A 300 -19.27 -2.45 -9.76
N GLY A 301 -19.61 -2.59 -11.03
CA GLY A 301 -19.46 -1.51 -12.01
C GLY A 301 -17.99 -1.16 -12.27
N GLU A 302 -17.75 0.01 -12.84
CA GLU A 302 -16.42 0.52 -13.13
C GLU A 302 -15.96 1.52 -12.05
N PRO A 303 -14.63 1.61 -11.74
CA PRO A 303 -14.12 2.66 -10.88
C PRO A 303 -14.48 4.04 -11.43
N GLN A 304 -14.87 4.94 -10.54
CA GLN A 304 -15.20 6.31 -10.89
C GLN A 304 -14.20 7.27 -10.27
N ASP A 305 -13.80 8.29 -10.99
CA ASP A 305 -12.90 9.32 -10.46
C ASP A 305 -13.60 10.10 -9.34
N LEU A 306 -13.03 10.05 -8.15
CA LEU A 306 -13.45 10.87 -7.00
C LEU A 306 -12.66 12.16 -6.93
N VAL A 307 -11.35 12.10 -7.19
CA VAL A 307 -10.45 13.25 -7.30
C VAL A 307 -9.49 13.03 -8.46
N TRP A 308 -9.39 14.02 -9.34
CA TRP A 308 -8.42 14.05 -10.45
C TRP A 308 -8.04 15.51 -10.77
N GLY A 309 -7.12 15.70 -11.69
CA GLY A 309 -6.78 17.03 -12.19
C GLY A 309 -6.20 17.95 -11.10
N TRP A 310 -5.16 17.51 -10.43
CA TRP A 310 -4.53 18.15 -9.27
C TRP A 310 -3.98 19.57 -9.51
N SER A 311 -4.31 20.21 -10.62
CA SER A 311 -3.87 21.57 -10.96
C SER A 311 -4.23 22.64 -9.91
N SER A 312 -5.23 22.37 -9.06
CA SER A 312 -5.61 23.23 -7.95
C SER A 312 -4.93 22.88 -6.62
N ALA A 313 -4.20 21.76 -6.55
CA ALA A 313 -3.45 21.40 -5.36
C ALA A 313 -2.17 22.25 -5.28
N PRO A 314 -1.74 22.65 -4.07
CA PRO A 314 -0.48 23.36 -3.91
C PRO A 314 0.71 22.47 -4.26
N GLY A 315 1.75 23.04 -4.87
CA GLY A 315 3.01 22.38 -5.19
C GLY A 315 3.41 22.49 -6.67
N ASP A 316 4.52 21.89 -7.01
CA ASP A 316 5.16 21.98 -8.33
C ASP A 316 4.75 20.84 -9.29
N HIS A 317 4.01 19.86 -8.79
CA HIS A 317 3.57 18.70 -9.56
C HIS A 317 2.04 18.68 -9.69
N PRO A 318 1.46 19.33 -10.69
CA PRO A 318 0.02 19.52 -10.82
C PRO A 318 -0.77 18.23 -10.98
N MET A 319 -0.13 17.11 -11.32
CA MET A 319 -0.80 15.82 -11.45
C MET A 319 -1.03 15.12 -10.11
N GLY A 320 -0.31 15.50 -9.05
CA GLY A 320 -0.42 14.88 -7.74
C GLY A 320 0.01 13.40 -7.71
N ALA A 321 0.15 12.85 -6.52
CA ALA A 321 0.49 11.44 -6.33
C ALA A 321 -0.09 10.93 -4.98
N PRO A 322 -1.37 10.51 -4.94
CA PRO A 322 -2.02 10.04 -3.72
C PRO A 322 -1.38 8.75 -3.22
N VAL A 323 -1.10 8.68 -1.91
CA VAL A 323 -0.43 7.53 -1.30
C VAL A 323 -1.35 6.82 -0.32
N SER A 324 -1.64 7.42 0.82
CA SER A 324 -2.42 6.81 1.89
C SER A 324 -3.73 7.57 2.08
N LEU A 325 -4.76 6.84 2.47
CA LEU A 325 -6.07 7.40 2.76
C LEU A 325 -6.53 6.96 4.15
N VAL A 326 -7.19 7.87 4.86
CA VAL A 326 -7.87 7.55 6.11
C VAL A 326 -9.19 8.30 6.21
N GLU A 327 -10.20 7.64 6.76
CA GLU A 327 -11.49 8.25 7.07
C GLU A 327 -11.41 8.98 8.41
N MET A 328 -11.90 10.21 8.46
CA MET A 328 -12.04 11.00 9.67
C MET A 328 -13.38 10.72 10.36
N GLN A 329 -13.48 11.08 11.64
CA GLN A 329 -14.72 10.92 12.43
C GLN A 329 -15.94 11.65 11.83
N ASP A 330 -15.72 12.73 11.09
CA ASP A 330 -16.78 13.46 10.40
C ASP A 330 -17.13 12.87 9.02
N GLY A 331 -16.52 11.74 8.66
CA GLY A 331 -16.72 11.05 7.40
C GLY A 331 -15.98 11.66 6.21
N SER A 332 -15.21 12.74 6.39
CA SER A 332 -14.31 13.22 5.33
C SER A 332 -13.09 12.31 5.22
N LEU A 333 -12.40 12.34 4.08
CA LEU A 333 -11.17 11.58 3.87
C LEU A 333 -9.95 12.48 3.93
N LEU A 334 -8.87 11.99 4.50
CA LEU A 334 -7.54 12.56 4.33
C LEU A 334 -6.76 11.73 3.33
N VAL A 335 -5.95 12.41 2.51
CA VAL A 335 -5.09 11.81 1.50
C VAL A 335 -3.72 12.44 1.61
N THR A 336 -2.69 11.62 1.82
CA THR A 336 -1.30 12.06 1.65
C THR A 336 -0.93 12.08 0.19
N GLU A 337 -0.14 13.05 -0.19
CA GLU A 337 0.36 13.24 -1.55
C GLU A 337 1.85 13.55 -1.45
N ASP A 338 2.70 12.63 -1.93
CA ASP A 338 4.12 12.66 -1.62
C ASP A 338 4.96 13.54 -2.55
N ARG A 339 4.52 13.77 -3.79
CA ARG A 339 5.28 14.60 -4.74
C ARG A 339 5.28 16.08 -4.41
N ASN A 340 4.17 16.57 -3.86
CA ASN A 340 4.03 17.97 -3.46
C ASN A 340 4.16 18.17 -1.93
N GLY A 341 4.39 17.10 -1.18
CA GLY A 341 4.52 17.17 0.28
C GLY A 341 3.24 17.67 0.95
N THR A 342 2.07 17.19 0.51
CA THR A 342 0.79 17.70 0.97
C THR A 342 -0.06 16.65 1.68
N LEU A 343 -0.90 17.13 2.62
CA LEU A 343 -2.03 16.41 3.17
C LEU A 343 -3.31 17.10 2.74
N LEU A 344 -4.11 16.42 1.94
CA LEU A 344 -5.35 16.92 1.38
C LEU A 344 -6.54 16.36 2.15
N ARG A 345 -7.67 17.07 2.11
CA ARG A 345 -8.95 16.61 2.66
C ARG A 345 -10.02 16.61 1.57
N ILE A 346 -10.67 15.48 1.41
CA ILE A 346 -11.84 15.31 0.56
C ILE A 346 -13.07 15.41 1.47
N ALA A 347 -13.90 16.39 1.23
CA ALA A 347 -15.14 16.63 1.97
C ALA A 347 -16.19 17.19 1.01
N PRO A 348 -17.50 17.14 1.35
CA PRO A 348 -18.52 17.81 0.56
C PRO A 348 -18.20 19.30 0.43
N SER A 349 -18.50 19.87 -0.73
CA SER A 349 -18.51 21.33 -0.87
C SER A 349 -19.50 21.91 0.15
N LYS A 350 -19.06 22.92 0.91
CA LYS A 350 -20.01 23.66 1.74
C LYS A 350 -21.09 24.26 0.82
N PRO A 351 -22.39 24.14 1.20
CA PRO A 351 -23.47 24.73 0.42
C PRO A 351 -23.34 26.25 0.28
#